data_7a940fa567a56c8071455ed3d9fc1a16
#
_entry.id   7a940fa567a56c8071455ed3d9fc1a16
#
_cell.length_a   1.000
_cell.length_b   1.000
_cell.length_c   1.000
_cell.angle_alpha   90.00
_cell.angle_beta   90.00
_cell.angle_gamma   90.00
#
_symmetry.space_group_name_H-M   'P 1'
#
loop_
_entity.id
_entity.type
_entity.pdbx_description
1 polymer ?
#
loop_
_entity_poly.entity_id
_entity_poly.type
_entity_poly.pdbx_seq_one_letter_code
_entity_poly.pdbx_strand_id
1 'polypeptide(L)'
;MHGHGVRSRHRNTSGGVAVRQAGTLGLGAGSPVSAGVPTRRHFPVSEWLFFLLPVAAVSGWWVAKRGGGSRSIAGPTSDPAFFRGLNYLLDEQPDKAIDIFVKLAKVNDETAEIHLALGSLFRRRGEVDRAIRVHQNLVSRPGLGKEERGSALFELGQDYMRAGLFDRAERMFRDLVETKLHRRRALEGLREIYQQEKDWARCLEVAEQLRSLTGESVSTESAQYHCELAEEALRDGNGQQVATHLNRAQAMDPDCVRATMLQARIAMSRGDSRSVVVLHHRLAWQGSQFPPELLSELVETYRRSGLEDELDELKRLYRVCPNPTLAMTLTDVILDKEGEEAAIAFLIRHITGQADLAGLERLLELYGPKLADDAQTQAAFQAALAVVGQLRSRRPDHQCEYCGFVARRLHWQCPSCKHWGSIKPIQPELIGESPRSPADRRVA
;
A
#
# COMPACT_ATOMS: atom_id res chain seq x y z
N MET A 1 54.28 -0.56 36.39
CA MET A 1 53.64 0.12 37.55
C MET A 1 52.12 0.08 37.30
N HIS A 2 51.47 -0.69 38.17
CA HIS A 2 50.05 -0.71 38.59
C HIS A 2 49.01 -0.61 37.50
N GLY A 3 48.13 -1.57 37.19
CA GLY A 3 47.52 -2.66 38.00
C GLY A 3 46.18 -2.25 38.63
N HIS A 4 45.06 -2.80 38.07
CA HIS A 4 43.74 -3.15 38.65
C HIS A 4 42.73 -3.20 37.48
N GLY A 5 42.03 -4.23 37.10
CA GLY A 5 41.61 -5.48 37.73
C GLY A 5 40.29 -5.36 38.52
N VAL A 6 39.12 -5.58 37.92
CA VAL A 6 37.89 -6.04 38.60
C VAL A 6 36.91 -6.61 37.53
N ARG A 7 36.81 -7.90 37.42
CA ARG A 7 35.85 -8.90 37.91
C ARG A 7 34.38 -8.75 37.43
N SER A 8 34.04 -9.67 36.57
CA SER A 8 32.81 -10.38 36.29
C SER A 8 31.76 -10.49 37.42
N ARG A 9 30.48 -10.41 37.11
CA ARG A 9 29.42 -11.18 37.78
C ARG A 9 28.33 -11.61 36.80
N HIS A 10 28.30 -12.90 36.55
CA HIS A 10 27.16 -13.64 36.06
C HIS A 10 25.99 -13.55 37.06
N ARG A 11 24.75 -13.43 36.58
CA ARG A 11 23.57 -14.00 37.25
C ARG A 11 22.60 -14.57 36.21
N ASN A 12 22.59 -15.88 36.18
CA ASN A 12 21.54 -16.75 35.68
C ASN A 12 20.31 -16.64 36.60
N THR A 13 19.10 -16.52 36.05
CA THR A 13 17.88 -17.03 36.71
C THR A 13 16.98 -17.61 35.66
N SER A 14 17.02 -18.93 35.61
CA SER A 14 16.03 -19.82 35.03
C SER A 14 14.77 -19.81 35.89
N GLY A 15 13.57 -19.61 35.32
CA GLY A 15 12.27 -19.79 35.95
C GLY A 15 11.41 -20.70 35.07
N GLY A 16 11.34 -21.98 35.45
CA GLY A 16 10.56 -23.00 34.78
C GLY A 16 9.08 -22.86 35.07
N VAL A 17 8.27 -23.14 34.06
CA VAL A 17 6.82 -23.28 34.13
C VAL A 17 6.50 -24.78 34.40
N ALA A 18 5.83 -25.07 35.53
CA ALA A 18 5.38 -26.39 35.88
C ALA A 18 3.96 -26.64 35.35
N VAL A 19 3.85 -27.64 34.51
CA VAL A 19 2.61 -28.29 34.09
C VAL A 19 2.13 -29.18 35.21
N ARG A 20 0.89 -29.05 35.67
CA ARG A 20 0.21 -30.02 36.54
C ARG A 20 -0.75 -30.87 35.74
N GLN A 21 -0.42 -32.14 35.67
CA GLN A 21 -1.29 -33.23 35.22
C GLN A 21 -2.27 -33.65 36.32
N ALA A 22 -3.47 -34.08 35.90
CA ALA A 22 -4.50 -34.69 36.68
C ALA A 22 -4.13 -36.14 37.07
N GLY A 23 -4.42 -36.50 38.31
CA GLY A 23 -4.33 -37.85 38.81
C GLY A 23 -5.68 -38.30 39.37
N THR A 24 -6.15 -39.38 38.84
CA THR A 24 -7.33 -40.18 39.26
C THR A 24 -6.97 -41.11 40.41
N LEU A 25 -8.01 -41.57 41.11
CA LEU A 25 -8.20 -42.79 41.92
C LEU A 25 -8.37 -42.61 43.42
N GLY A 26 -9.50 -43.20 43.92
CA GLY A 26 -9.55 -43.97 45.08
C GLY A 26 -10.91 -44.10 45.78
N LEU A 27 -11.55 -45.23 45.58
CA LEU A 27 -12.75 -45.75 46.28
C LEU A 27 -12.51 -45.93 47.79
N GLY A 28 -13.55 -45.59 48.60
CA GLY A 28 -13.57 -45.93 50.01
C GLY A 28 -15.00 -45.85 50.60
N ALA A 29 -15.56 -46.98 50.82
CA ALA A 29 -16.89 -47.21 51.40
C ALA A 29 -16.93 -46.88 52.90
N GLY A 30 -18.11 -46.41 53.43
CA GLY A 30 -18.36 -46.27 54.85
C GLY A 30 -19.76 -45.67 55.09
N SER A 31 -20.72 -46.58 55.42
CA SER A 31 -22.09 -46.27 55.89
C SER A 31 -22.12 -46.11 57.42
N PRO A 32 -23.26 -45.83 58.03
CA PRO A 32 -24.14 -44.65 57.99
C PRO A 32 -24.34 -44.04 59.40
N VAL A 33 -24.75 -42.84 59.53
CA VAL A 33 -25.30 -42.25 60.74
C VAL A 33 -26.55 -41.47 60.41
N SER A 34 -27.67 -41.92 61.00
CA SER A 34 -28.97 -41.33 60.97
C SER A 34 -29.04 -40.03 61.77
N ALA A 35 -29.53 -38.95 61.19
CA ALA A 35 -30.06 -37.83 61.96
C ALA A 35 -31.15 -37.05 61.17
N GLY A 36 -32.31 -37.08 61.70
CA GLY A 36 -33.45 -36.18 61.77
C GLY A 36 -33.78 -35.28 60.59
N VAL A 37 -34.82 -35.62 59.85
CA VAL A 37 -35.51 -34.76 58.89
C VAL A 37 -36.41 -33.77 59.64
N PRO A 38 -36.28 -32.46 59.54
CA PRO A 38 -37.33 -31.55 59.94
C PRO A 38 -38.42 -31.50 58.86
N THR A 39 -39.61 -31.88 59.25
CA THR A 39 -40.81 -31.74 58.42
C THR A 39 -41.07 -30.34 57.99
N ARG A 40 -40.91 -30.03 56.65
CA ARG A 40 -41.41 -28.81 56.02
C ARG A 40 -42.95 -28.85 56.11
N ARG A 41 -43.47 -27.86 56.82
CA ARG A 41 -44.92 -27.52 56.78
C ARG A 41 -45.23 -27.07 55.36
N HIS A 42 -46.05 -27.86 54.65
CA HIS A 42 -46.70 -27.40 53.41
C HIS A 42 -47.72 -26.33 53.80
N PHE A 43 -47.52 -25.12 53.40
CA PHE A 43 -48.56 -24.12 53.31
C PHE A 43 -49.46 -24.51 52.14
N PRO A 44 -50.76 -24.63 52.30
CA PRO A 44 -51.64 -24.84 51.15
C PRO A 44 -51.60 -23.60 50.28
N VAL A 45 -51.04 -23.74 49.12
CA VAL A 45 -51.14 -22.71 48.08
C VAL A 45 -52.60 -22.59 47.75
N SER A 46 -53.19 -21.44 48.14
CA SER A 46 -54.60 -21.18 48.03
C SER A 46 -55.05 -21.43 46.56
N GLU A 47 -56.01 -22.34 46.41
CA GLU A 47 -56.60 -22.73 45.12
C GLU A 47 -57.13 -21.53 44.31
N TRP A 48 -57.34 -20.40 45.00
CA TRP A 48 -57.76 -19.14 44.45
C TRP A 48 -56.74 -18.51 43.48
N LEU A 49 -55.44 -18.89 43.52
CA LEU A 49 -54.45 -18.39 42.59
C LEU A 49 -54.66 -18.94 41.17
N PHE A 50 -55.31 -20.10 41.02
CA PHE A 50 -55.62 -20.64 39.70
C PHE A 50 -56.70 -19.82 38.97
N PHE A 51 -57.54 -19.07 39.68
CA PHE A 51 -58.51 -18.17 39.05
C PHE A 51 -57.86 -16.90 38.45
N LEU A 52 -56.62 -16.57 38.80
CA LEU A 52 -55.86 -15.45 38.19
C LEU A 52 -55.31 -15.83 36.82
N LEU A 53 -55.11 -17.11 36.50
CA LEU A 53 -54.62 -17.57 35.20
C LEU A 53 -55.56 -17.18 34.04
N PRO A 54 -56.88 -17.45 34.07
CA PRO A 54 -57.78 -17.02 33.01
C PRO A 54 -57.87 -15.49 32.90
N VAL A 55 -57.81 -14.76 34.04
CA VAL A 55 -57.80 -13.29 34.03
C VAL A 55 -56.54 -12.74 33.40
N ALA A 56 -55.36 -13.34 33.68
CA ALA A 56 -54.09 -12.96 33.05
C ALA A 56 -54.10 -13.34 31.55
N ALA A 57 -54.67 -14.47 31.17
CA ALA A 57 -54.82 -14.86 29.77
C ALA A 57 -55.75 -13.93 28.98
N VAL A 58 -56.90 -13.55 29.56
CA VAL A 58 -57.87 -12.64 28.92
C VAL A 58 -57.29 -11.21 28.85
N SER A 59 -56.65 -10.74 29.92
CA SER A 59 -56.01 -9.42 29.92
C SER A 59 -54.82 -9.38 28.96
N GLY A 60 -54.00 -10.39 28.88
CA GLY A 60 -52.92 -10.55 27.91
C GLY A 60 -53.45 -10.57 26.46
N TRP A 61 -54.51 -11.35 26.21
CA TRP A 61 -55.17 -11.38 24.89
C TRP A 61 -55.83 -10.04 24.52
N TRP A 62 -56.43 -9.33 25.49
CA TRP A 62 -57.05 -8.06 25.25
C TRP A 62 -56.03 -6.92 25.01
N VAL A 63 -54.92 -6.92 25.72
CA VAL A 63 -53.76 -6.05 25.47
C VAL A 63 -53.14 -6.37 24.10
N ALA A 64 -52.96 -7.62 23.74
CA ALA A 64 -52.45 -8.05 22.44
C ALA A 64 -53.41 -7.64 21.30
N LYS A 65 -54.74 -7.75 21.51
CA LYS A 65 -55.74 -7.39 20.53
C LYS A 65 -55.98 -5.88 20.42
N ARG A 66 -55.78 -5.10 21.48
CA ARG A 66 -55.75 -3.64 21.46
C ARG A 66 -54.41 -3.07 21.06
N GLY A 67 -53.32 -3.78 21.29
CA GLY A 67 -51.97 -3.47 20.81
C GLY A 67 -51.69 -3.84 19.34
N GLY A 68 -52.73 -4.30 18.60
CA GLY A 68 -52.65 -4.59 17.16
C GLY A 68 -52.39 -3.40 16.23
N GLY A 69 -51.99 -2.30 16.82
CA GLY A 69 -51.28 -1.22 16.16
C GLY A 69 -49.82 -1.23 16.59
N SER A 70 -49.16 -2.38 16.56
CA SER A 70 -47.70 -2.45 16.67
C SER A 70 -47.14 -1.65 15.53
N ARG A 71 -46.88 -0.35 15.76
CA ARG A 71 -45.84 0.34 15.02
C ARG A 71 -44.58 -0.45 15.29
N SER A 72 -44.37 -1.44 14.44
CA SER A 72 -43.07 -2.06 14.26
C SER A 72 -42.10 -0.90 14.08
N ILE A 73 -41.27 -0.65 15.10
CA ILE A 73 -40.03 0.09 14.94
C ILE A 73 -39.09 -0.92 14.20
N ALA A 74 -39.54 -1.35 13.05
CA ALA A 74 -38.66 -1.96 12.05
C ALA A 74 -37.97 -0.76 11.41
N GLY A 75 -36.76 -0.47 11.83
CA GLY A 75 -35.91 0.44 11.09
C GLY A 75 -35.87 0.01 9.61
N PRO A 76 -35.61 0.90 8.70
CA PRO A 76 -35.63 0.66 7.24
C PRO A 76 -34.69 -0.47 6.77
N THR A 77 -33.82 -0.95 7.63
CA THR A 77 -32.91 -2.09 7.40
C THR A 77 -33.55 -3.49 7.57
N SER A 78 -34.86 -3.57 7.91
CA SER A 78 -35.52 -4.87 8.16
C SER A 78 -36.27 -5.43 6.95
N ASP A 79 -36.22 -4.81 5.78
CA ASP A 79 -36.88 -5.31 4.58
C ASP A 79 -36.11 -6.52 4.00
N PRO A 80 -36.74 -7.71 3.90
CA PRO A 80 -36.10 -8.91 3.34
C PRO A 80 -35.61 -8.69 1.89
N ALA A 81 -36.21 -7.75 1.15
CA ALA A 81 -35.77 -7.40 -0.19
C ALA A 81 -34.45 -6.62 -0.20
N PHE A 82 -34.21 -5.80 0.81
CA PHE A 82 -32.90 -5.12 0.97
C PHE A 82 -31.77 -6.16 1.15
N PHE A 83 -31.94 -7.13 2.03
CA PHE A 83 -30.96 -8.18 2.21
C PHE A 83 -30.75 -9.06 0.98
N ARG A 84 -31.80 -9.31 0.19
CA ARG A 84 -31.66 -10.00 -1.10
C ARG A 84 -30.83 -9.19 -2.09
N GLY A 85 -31.06 -7.89 -2.16
CA GLY A 85 -30.23 -6.99 -2.98
C GLY A 85 -28.76 -7.02 -2.56
N LEU A 86 -28.50 -7.01 -1.26
CA LEU A 86 -27.15 -7.09 -0.70
C LEU A 86 -26.47 -8.46 -1.01
N ASN A 87 -27.21 -9.56 -0.89
CA ASN A 87 -26.70 -10.88 -1.25
C ASN A 87 -26.32 -10.98 -2.73
N TYR A 88 -27.11 -10.40 -3.64
CA TYR A 88 -26.70 -10.33 -5.05
C TYR A 88 -25.43 -9.51 -5.28
N LEU A 89 -25.14 -8.52 -4.43
CA LEU A 89 -23.86 -7.81 -4.49
C LEU A 89 -22.69 -8.68 -4.06
N LEU A 90 -22.88 -9.48 -2.99
CA LEU A 90 -21.87 -10.43 -2.50
C LEU A 90 -21.62 -11.55 -3.52
N ASP A 91 -22.67 -11.95 -4.25
CA ASP A 91 -22.60 -12.96 -5.32
C ASP A 91 -22.11 -12.41 -6.67
N GLU A 92 -21.55 -11.18 -6.70
CA GLU A 92 -21.05 -10.51 -7.90
C GLU A 92 -22.09 -10.38 -9.04
N GLN A 93 -23.39 -10.25 -8.69
CA GLN A 93 -24.51 -10.09 -9.61
C GLN A 93 -25.13 -8.68 -9.52
N PRO A 94 -24.42 -7.62 -9.93
CA PRO A 94 -24.86 -6.22 -9.72
C PRO A 94 -26.16 -5.88 -10.44
N ASP A 95 -26.46 -6.51 -11.59
CA ASP A 95 -27.69 -6.23 -12.36
C ASP A 95 -28.94 -6.62 -11.58
N LYS A 96 -28.94 -7.79 -10.95
CA LYS A 96 -30.05 -8.25 -10.11
C LYS A 96 -30.21 -7.40 -8.85
N ALA A 97 -29.09 -6.96 -8.28
CA ALA A 97 -29.10 -6.04 -7.14
C ALA A 97 -29.75 -4.70 -7.54
N ILE A 98 -29.38 -4.11 -8.69
CA ILE A 98 -29.97 -2.87 -9.20
C ILE A 98 -31.48 -3.01 -9.39
N ASP A 99 -31.97 -4.10 -10.00
CA ASP A 99 -33.40 -4.32 -10.19
C ASP A 99 -34.20 -4.36 -8.89
N ILE A 100 -33.61 -4.94 -7.83
CA ILE A 100 -34.24 -4.97 -6.52
C ILE A 100 -34.20 -3.58 -5.88
N PHE A 101 -33.06 -2.90 -5.88
CA PHE A 101 -32.96 -1.56 -5.27
C PHE A 101 -33.79 -0.51 -6.00
N VAL A 102 -33.94 -0.59 -7.32
CA VAL A 102 -34.87 0.27 -8.08
C VAL A 102 -36.32 0.05 -7.66
N LYS A 103 -36.74 -1.20 -7.43
CA LYS A 103 -38.08 -1.51 -6.93
C LYS A 103 -38.29 -1.01 -5.52
N LEU A 104 -37.30 -1.22 -4.62
CA LEU A 104 -37.34 -0.73 -3.25
C LEU A 104 -37.39 0.79 -3.17
N ALA A 105 -36.60 1.50 -3.98
CA ALA A 105 -36.58 2.96 -4.04
C ALA A 105 -37.92 3.55 -4.50
N LYS A 106 -38.71 2.81 -5.30
CA LYS A 106 -40.06 3.24 -5.69
C LYS A 106 -41.10 3.05 -4.60
N VAL A 107 -40.91 2.05 -3.74
CA VAL A 107 -41.85 1.71 -2.65
C VAL A 107 -41.53 2.49 -1.37
N ASN A 108 -40.27 2.64 -1.05
CA ASN A 108 -39.75 3.32 0.15
C ASN A 108 -38.92 4.54 -0.25
N ASP A 109 -39.58 5.60 -0.69
CA ASP A 109 -38.91 6.84 -1.11
C ASP A 109 -38.16 7.56 0.03
N GLU A 110 -38.46 7.19 1.28
CA GLU A 110 -37.88 7.83 2.48
C GLU A 110 -36.53 7.26 2.92
N THR A 111 -36.07 6.12 2.41
CA THR A 111 -34.84 5.47 2.90
C THR A 111 -33.60 5.94 2.14
N ALA A 112 -32.79 6.75 2.80
CA ALA A 112 -31.54 7.30 2.27
C ALA A 112 -30.55 6.18 1.85
N GLU A 113 -30.46 5.10 2.63
CA GLU A 113 -29.53 3.99 2.40
C GLU A 113 -29.77 3.28 1.06
N ILE A 114 -31.04 3.12 0.66
CA ILE A 114 -31.39 2.49 -0.63
C ILE A 114 -30.89 3.35 -1.78
N HIS A 115 -31.07 4.68 -1.70
CA HIS A 115 -30.60 5.61 -2.73
C HIS A 115 -29.07 5.68 -2.78
N LEU A 116 -28.38 5.67 -1.62
CA LEU A 116 -26.93 5.61 -1.56
C LEU A 116 -26.39 4.33 -2.20
N ALA A 117 -26.99 3.18 -1.87
CA ALA A 117 -26.59 1.89 -2.45
C ALA A 117 -26.85 1.87 -3.98
N LEU A 118 -28.02 2.33 -4.42
CA LEU A 118 -28.38 2.37 -5.83
C LEU A 118 -27.45 3.29 -6.65
N GLY A 119 -27.17 4.48 -6.16
CA GLY A 119 -26.24 5.41 -6.82
C GLY A 119 -24.84 4.84 -6.91
N SER A 120 -24.32 4.24 -5.82
CA SER A 120 -23.02 3.58 -5.81
C SER A 120 -22.94 2.42 -6.81
N LEU A 121 -24.02 1.66 -7.00
CA LEU A 121 -24.12 0.60 -8.01
C LEU A 121 -24.07 1.14 -9.43
N PHE A 122 -24.82 2.21 -9.72
CA PHE A 122 -24.76 2.87 -11.03
C PHE A 122 -23.34 3.37 -11.33
N ARG A 123 -22.64 3.96 -10.34
CA ARG A 123 -21.24 4.38 -10.49
C ARG A 123 -20.31 3.20 -10.82
N ARG A 124 -20.42 2.08 -10.09
CA ARG A 124 -19.61 0.86 -10.34
C ARG A 124 -19.86 0.29 -11.74
N ARG A 125 -21.08 0.36 -12.23
CA ARG A 125 -21.46 -0.07 -13.58
C ARG A 125 -21.02 0.90 -14.68
N GLY A 126 -20.52 2.07 -14.32
CA GLY A 126 -20.11 3.13 -15.27
C GLY A 126 -21.26 4.06 -15.69
N GLU A 127 -22.48 3.88 -15.15
CA GLU A 127 -23.64 4.73 -15.40
C GLU A 127 -23.59 6.00 -14.53
N VAL A 128 -22.51 6.77 -14.68
CA VAL A 128 -22.16 7.87 -13.76
C VAL A 128 -23.24 8.95 -13.72
N ASP A 129 -23.85 9.31 -14.85
CA ASP A 129 -24.92 10.31 -14.92
C ASP A 129 -26.17 9.91 -14.12
N ARG A 130 -26.46 8.61 -14.05
CA ARG A 130 -27.55 8.10 -13.22
C ARG A 130 -27.21 8.16 -11.73
N ALA A 131 -25.97 7.82 -11.38
CA ALA A 131 -25.47 7.94 -10.01
C ALA A 131 -25.57 9.38 -9.53
N ILE A 132 -25.06 10.34 -10.29
CA ILE A 132 -25.13 11.78 -9.99
C ILE A 132 -26.58 12.20 -9.73
N ARG A 133 -27.51 11.85 -10.61
CA ARG A 133 -28.93 12.20 -10.43
C ARG A 133 -29.52 11.63 -9.16
N VAL A 134 -29.25 10.38 -8.84
CA VAL A 134 -29.76 9.72 -7.61
C VAL A 134 -29.22 10.44 -6.37
N HIS A 135 -27.90 10.66 -6.28
CA HIS A 135 -27.33 11.30 -5.13
C HIS A 135 -27.67 12.81 -5.03
N GLN A 136 -27.78 13.54 -6.15
CA GLN A 136 -28.28 14.94 -6.15
C GLN A 136 -29.70 15.03 -5.60
N ASN A 137 -30.59 14.16 -6.06
CA ASN A 137 -31.96 14.12 -5.56
C ASN A 137 -31.98 13.82 -4.06
N LEU A 138 -31.13 12.93 -3.59
CA LEU A 138 -31.03 12.63 -2.16
C LEU A 138 -30.55 13.84 -1.36
N VAL A 139 -29.49 14.52 -1.79
CA VAL A 139 -28.94 15.72 -1.12
C VAL A 139 -29.97 16.85 -1.05
N SER A 140 -30.84 16.99 -2.06
CA SER A 140 -31.85 18.06 -2.13
C SER A 140 -33.07 17.83 -1.25
N ARG A 141 -33.25 16.66 -0.62
CA ARG A 141 -34.42 16.37 0.24
C ARG A 141 -34.43 17.22 1.50
N PRO A 142 -35.57 17.90 1.84
CA PRO A 142 -35.69 18.76 3.01
C PRO A 142 -35.80 17.88 4.21
N GLY A 143 -35.72 16.98 4.66
CA GLY A 143 -35.86 16.17 5.88
C GLY A 143 -34.69 15.23 6.14
N LEU A 144 -33.68 15.29 5.28
CA LEU A 144 -32.53 14.40 5.38
C LEU A 144 -31.69 14.71 6.63
N GLY A 145 -31.39 13.69 7.43
CA GLY A 145 -30.54 13.80 8.60
C GLY A 145 -29.14 14.32 8.26
N LYS A 146 -28.45 14.90 9.24
CA LYS A 146 -27.12 15.51 9.03
C LYS A 146 -26.10 14.47 8.53
N GLU A 147 -26.06 13.29 9.14
CA GLU A 147 -25.15 12.20 8.78
C GLU A 147 -25.48 11.61 7.40
N GLU A 148 -26.78 11.41 7.12
CA GLU A 148 -27.23 10.92 5.81
C GLU A 148 -26.91 11.92 4.70
N ARG A 149 -27.09 13.22 4.95
CA ARG A 149 -26.69 14.29 4.03
C ARG A 149 -25.19 14.29 3.81
N GLY A 150 -24.39 14.09 4.85
CA GLY A 150 -22.94 13.94 4.76
C GLY A 150 -22.54 12.77 3.89
N SER A 151 -23.17 11.61 4.08
CA SER A 151 -22.97 10.44 3.27
C SER A 151 -23.36 10.66 1.80
N ALA A 152 -24.49 11.31 1.54
CA ALA A 152 -24.96 11.64 0.20
C ALA A 152 -24.03 12.65 -0.52
N LEU A 153 -23.53 13.65 0.18
CA LEU A 153 -22.55 14.61 -0.35
C LEU A 153 -21.23 13.91 -0.68
N PHE A 154 -20.79 12.98 0.18
CA PHE A 154 -19.59 12.20 -0.09
C PHE A 154 -19.72 11.33 -1.35
N GLU A 155 -20.82 10.58 -1.47
CA GLU A 155 -21.08 9.73 -2.63
C GLU A 155 -21.25 10.56 -3.91
N LEU A 156 -21.89 11.74 -3.83
CA LEU A 156 -21.99 12.68 -4.96
C LEU A 156 -20.61 13.22 -5.37
N GLY A 157 -19.73 13.52 -4.40
CA GLY A 157 -18.34 13.88 -4.64
C GLY A 157 -17.59 12.78 -5.40
N GLN A 158 -17.77 11.52 -4.99
CA GLN A 158 -17.20 10.35 -5.68
C GLN A 158 -17.75 10.18 -7.11
N ASP A 159 -19.04 10.47 -7.33
CA ASP A 159 -19.62 10.44 -8.67
C ASP A 159 -19.00 11.50 -9.57
N TYR A 160 -18.81 12.73 -9.06
CA TYR A 160 -18.13 13.79 -9.79
C TYR A 160 -16.67 13.47 -10.08
N MET A 161 -15.96 12.83 -9.14
CA MET A 161 -14.61 12.30 -9.38
C MET A 161 -14.61 11.32 -10.56
N ARG A 162 -15.54 10.39 -10.57
CA ARG A 162 -15.66 9.40 -11.64
C ARG A 162 -16.04 10.01 -12.99
N ALA A 163 -16.80 11.11 -12.99
CA ALA A 163 -17.16 11.89 -14.16
C ALA A 163 -16.04 12.82 -14.66
N GLY A 164 -14.91 12.96 -13.91
CA GLY A 164 -13.85 13.93 -14.22
C GLY A 164 -14.22 15.38 -13.91
N LEU A 165 -15.29 15.62 -13.15
CA LEU A 165 -15.77 16.95 -12.76
C LEU A 165 -15.13 17.40 -11.44
N PHE A 166 -13.80 17.56 -11.45
CA PHE A 166 -12.99 17.78 -10.25
C PHE A 166 -13.40 19.03 -9.46
N ASP A 167 -13.71 20.15 -10.11
CA ASP A 167 -14.19 21.36 -9.44
C ASP A 167 -15.46 21.14 -8.60
N ARG A 168 -16.36 20.26 -9.09
CA ARG A 168 -17.59 19.94 -8.35
C ARG A 168 -17.32 18.99 -7.20
N ALA A 169 -16.47 17.99 -7.43
CA ALA A 169 -16.05 17.06 -6.39
C ALA A 169 -15.34 17.80 -5.24
N GLU A 170 -14.41 18.70 -5.58
CA GLU A 170 -13.69 19.53 -4.61
C GLU A 170 -14.62 20.29 -3.69
N ARG A 171 -15.66 20.96 -4.25
CA ARG A 171 -16.65 21.67 -3.45
C ARG A 171 -17.36 20.76 -2.46
N MET A 172 -17.81 19.57 -2.89
CA MET A 172 -18.49 18.61 -2.02
C MET A 172 -17.58 18.15 -0.87
N PHE A 173 -16.33 17.83 -1.19
CA PHE A 173 -15.39 17.39 -0.16
C PHE A 173 -14.96 18.51 0.78
N ARG A 174 -14.81 19.74 0.31
CA ARG A 174 -14.55 20.90 1.19
C ARG A 174 -15.68 21.15 2.17
N ASP A 175 -16.94 21.12 1.71
CA ASP A 175 -18.12 21.25 2.58
C ASP A 175 -18.11 20.18 3.68
N LEU A 176 -17.71 18.95 3.35
CA LEU A 176 -17.61 17.86 4.31
C LEU A 176 -16.47 18.07 5.33
N VAL A 177 -15.33 18.63 4.90
CA VAL A 177 -14.23 18.96 5.81
C VAL A 177 -14.63 20.05 6.78
N GLU A 178 -15.33 21.12 6.33
CA GLU A 178 -15.82 22.23 7.14
C GLU A 178 -16.88 21.78 8.15
N THR A 179 -17.82 20.95 7.71
CA THR A 179 -18.89 20.41 8.57
C THR A 179 -18.42 19.29 9.49
N LYS A 180 -17.16 18.84 9.34
CA LYS A 180 -16.54 17.72 10.06
C LYS A 180 -17.23 16.37 9.84
N LEU A 181 -18.05 16.26 8.81
CA LEU A 181 -18.69 15.00 8.40
C LEU A 181 -17.78 14.25 7.44
N HIS A 182 -17.60 12.97 7.69
CA HIS A 182 -16.70 12.12 6.88
C HIS A 182 -15.33 12.75 6.58
N ARG A 183 -14.80 13.58 7.52
CA ARG A 183 -13.65 14.46 7.31
C ARG A 183 -12.42 13.73 6.73
N ARG A 184 -12.10 12.55 7.28
CA ARG A 184 -10.96 11.75 6.77
C ARG A 184 -11.16 11.39 5.30
N ARG A 185 -12.31 10.80 4.96
CA ARG A 185 -12.62 10.37 3.58
C ARG A 185 -12.66 11.57 2.61
N ALA A 186 -13.19 12.70 3.07
CA ALA A 186 -13.24 13.93 2.28
C ALA A 186 -11.83 14.49 2.00
N LEU A 187 -10.92 14.49 2.99
CA LEU A 187 -9.52 14.88 2.81
C LEU A 187 -8.78 13.91 1.85
N GLU A 188 -9.05 12.61 1.95
CA GLU A 188 -8.50 11.61 1.01
C GLU A 188 -8.97 11.91 -0.42
N GLY A 189 -10.25 12.26 -0.62
CA GLY A 189 -10.80 12.68 -1.92
C GLY A 189 -10.18 13.98 -2.45
N LEU A 190 -9.97 14.98 -1.59
CA LEU A 190 -9.28 16.23 -1.96
C LEU A 190 -7.83 15.96 -2.39
N ARG A 191 -7.11 15.11 -1.65
CA ARG A 191 -5.75 14.70 -2.01
C ARG A 191 -5.72 14.05 -3.39
N GLU A 192 -6.68 13.17 -3.71
CA GLU A 192 -6.76 12.54 -5.02
C GLU A 192 -7.00 13.56 -6.13
N ILE A 193 -7.90 14.55 -5.93
CA ILE A 193 -8.13 15.64 -6.88
C ILE A 193 -6.83 16.41 -7.14
N TYR A 194 -6.19 16.91 -6.08
CA TYR A 194 -4.99 17.75 -6.22
C TYR A 194 -3.80 16.99 -6.82
N GLN A 195 -3.71 15.67 -6.59
CA GLN A 195 -2.72 14.83 -7.29
C GLN A 195 -3.02 14.73 -8.80
N GLN A 196 -4.29 14.63 -9.20
CA GLN A 196 -4.68 14.61 -10.62
C GLN A 196 -4.40 15.96 -11.30
N GLU A 197 -4.65 17.05 -10.60
CA GLU A 197 -4.40 18.42 -11.06
C GLU A 197 -2.92 18.82 -10.95
N LYS A 198 -2.09 17.99 -10.28
CA LYS A 198 -0.70 18.28 -9.95
C LYS A 198 -0.50 19.52 -9.09
N ASP A 199 -1.49 19.86 -8.28
CA ASP A 199 -1.37 20.94 -7.29
C ASP A 199 -0.70 20.40 -6.02
N TRP A 200 0.61 20.32 -6.08
CA TRP A 200 1.42 19.71 -5.02
C TRP A 200 1.42 20.54 -3.73
N ALA A 201 1.21 21.83 -3.82
CA ALA A 201 1.10 22.71 -2.67
C ALA A 201 -0.14 22.37 -1.84
N ARG A 202 -1.31 22.23 -2.50
CA ARG A 202 -2.54 21.78 -1.85
C ARG A 202 -2.46 20.34 -1.37
N CYS A 203 -1.73 19.46 -2.09
CA CYS A 203 -1.47 18.10 -1.60
C CYS A 203 -0.76 18.11 -0.23
N LEU A 204 0.24 18.98 -0.05
CA LEU A 204 0.95 19.12 1.23
C LEU A 204 0.03 19.64 2.35
N GLU A 205 -0.83 20.62 2.07
CA GLU A 205 -1.80 21.14 3.03
C GLU A 205 -2.77 20.04 3.51
N VAL A 206 -3.30 19.25 2.57
CA VAL A 206 -4.21 18.14 2.87
C VAL A 206 -3.49 17.01 3.61
N ALA A 207 -2.25 16.69 3.23
CA ALA A 207 -1.44 15.68 3.90
C ALA A 207 -1.21 16.06 5.37
N GLU A 208 -0.92 17.32 5.68
CA GLU A 208 -0.76 17.80 7.06
C GLU A 208 -2.07 17.72 7.86
N GLN A 209 -3.21 18.02 7.22
CA GLN A 209 -4.52 17.87 7.86
C GLN A 209 -4.84 16.39 8.13
N LEU A 210 -4.52 15.48 7.22
CA LEU A 210 -4.67 14.05 7.41
C LEU A 210 -3.79 13.55 8.55
N ARG A 211 -2.51 13.94 8.58
CA ARG A 211 -1.58 13.60 9.65
C ARG A 211 -2.09 14.06 11.03
N SER A 212 -2.58 15.28 11.11
CA SER A 212 -3.12 15.84 12.35
C SER A 212 -4.40 15.14 12.82
N LEU A 213 -5.18 14.59 11.88
CA LEU A 213 -6.45 13.92 12.17
C LEU A 213 -6.26 12.44 12.55
N THR A 214 -5.36 11.73 11.85
CA THR A 214 -5.19 10.28 11.99
C THR A 214 -4.00 9.87 12.83
N GLY A 215 -3.00 10.75 12.97
CA GLY A 215 -1.71 10.42 13.56
C GLY A 215 -0.82 9.53 12.65
N GLU A 216 -1.32 9.15 11.46
CA GLU A 216 -0.56 8.34 10.50
C GLU A 216 0.56 9.17 9.85
N SER A 217 1.70 8.54 9.60
CA SER A 217 2.80 9.21 8.92
C SER A 217 2.47 9.40 7.43
N VAL A 218 2.60 10.63 6.97
CA VAL A 218 2.50 11.01 5.55
C VAL A 218 3.86 11.49 5.00
N SER A 219 4.94 11.11 5.68
CA SER A 219 6.28 11.62 5.40
C SER A 219 6.77 11.27 3.99
N THR A 220 6.61 10.02 3.58
CA THR A 220 7.04 9.54 2.25
C THR A 220 6.29 10.26 1.13
N GLU A 221 4.95 10.38 1.25
CA GLU A 221 4.13 11.08 0.24
C GLU A 221 4.48 12.57 0.18
N SER A 222 4.62 13.23 1.34
CA SER A 222 4.99 14.64 1.43
C SER A 222 6.38 14.92 0.86
N ALA A 223 7.34 14.00 1.07
CA ALA A 223 8.66 14.09 0.45
C ALA A 223 8.56 14.03 -1.08
N GLN A 224 7.69 13.17 -1.63
CA GLN A 224 7.48 13.10 -3.08
C GLN A 224 6.83 14.37 -3.64
N TYR A 225 5.85 14.97 -2.93
CA TYR A 225 5.26 16.26 -3.35
C TYR A 225 6.31 17.38 -3.35
N HIS A 226 7.20 17.38 -2.38
CA HIS A 226 8.34 18.32 -2.40
C HIS A 226 9.30 18.06 -3.55
N CYS A 227 9.52 16.81 -3.96
CA CYS A 227 10.30 16.50 -5.16
C CYS A 227 9.62 17.02 -6.44
N GLU A 228 8.30 16.90 -6.56
CA GLU A 228 7.55 17.47 -7.68
C GLU A 228 7.70 19.00 -7.76
N LEU A 229 7.52 19.68 -6.61
CA LEU A 229 7.72 21.14 -6.53
C LEU A 229 9.17 21.55 -6.83
N ALA A 230 10.15 20.73 -6.46
CA ALA A 230 11.54 20.97 -6.81
C ALA A 230 11.78 20.85 -8.33
N GLU A 231 11.16 19.86 -8.99
CA GLU A 231 11.24 19.70 -10.45
C GLU A 231 10.53 20.84 -11.20
N GLU A 232 9.41 21.36 -10.67
CA GLU A 232 8.75 22.56 -11.19
C GLU A 232 9.65 23.78 -11.07
N ALA A 233 10.19 24.04 -9.88
CA ALA A 233 11.11 25.14 -9.64
C ALA A 233 12.40 25.03 -10.50
N LEU A 234 12.85 23.81 -10.81
CA LEU A 234 13.99 23.57 -11.68
C LEU A 234 13.67 23.96 -13.13
N ARG A 235 12.47 23.65 -13.62
CA ARG A 235 12.00 24.08 -14.95
C ARG A 235 11.87 25.59 -15.06
N ASP A 236 11.48 26.25 -13.96
CA ASP A 236 11.34 27.71 -13.89
C ASP A 236 12.68 28.43 -13.64
N GLY A 237 13.79 27.69 -13.49
CA GLY A 237 15.12 28.23 -13.24
C GLY A 237 15.31 28.78 -11.81
N ASN A 238 14.42 28.52 -10.87
CA ASN A 238 14.48 29.03 -9.50
C ASN A 238 15.29 28.13 -8.57
N GLY A 239 16.62 28.24 -8.66
CA GLY A 239 17.54 27.41 -7.88
C GLY A 239 17.39 27.49 -6.36
N GLN A 240 16.88 28.61 -5.81
CA GLN A 240 16.64 28.76 -4.37
C GLN A 240 15.44 27.93 -3.91
N GLN A 241 14.35 27.94 -4.67
CA GLN A 241 13.18 27.11 -4.37
C GLN A 241 13.50 25.62 -4.54
N VAL A 242 14.28 25.24 -5.55
CA VAL A 242 14.76 23.87 -5.72
C VAL A 242 15.45 23.37 -4.46
N ALA A 243 16.45 24.11 -3.95
CA ALA A 243 17.18 23.73 -2.74
C ALA A 243 16.25 23.64 -1.52
N THR A 244 15.31 24.59 -1.38
CA THR A 244 14.34 24.62 -0.28
C THR A 244 13.46 23.36 -0.30
N HIS A 245 12.90 23.00 -1.46
CA HIS A 245 12.02 21.83 -1.56
C HIS A 245 12.78 20.52 -1.39
N LEU A 246 13.98 20.36 -1.94
CA LEU A 246 14.79 19.15 -1.75
C LEU A 246 15.21 18.95 -0.30
N ASN A 247 15.57 20.03 0.40
CA ASN A 247 15.89 19.95 1.83
C ASN A 247 14.66 19.56 2.67
N ARG A 248 13.47 20.08 2.32
CA ARG A 248 12.21 19.68 2.98
C ARG A 248 11.85 18.22 2.69
N ALA A 249 12.03 17.76 1.46
CA ALA A 249 11.81 16.36 1.10
C ALA A 249 12.67 15.43 1.96
N GLN A 250 13.97 15.74 2.13
CA GLN A 250 14.88 14.96 2.98
C GLN A 250 14.59 15.08 4.47
N ALA A 251 14.07 16.23 4.92
CA ALA A 251 13.65 16.39 6.32
C ALA A 251 12.41 15.57 6.65
N MET A 252 11.49 15.42 5.69
CA MET A 252 10.30 14.58 5.83
C MET A 252 10.63 13.10 5.74
N ASP A 253 11.44 12.71 4.76
CA ASP A 253 11.88 11.33 4.52
C ASP A 253 13.39 11.32 4.22
N PRO A 254 14.23 11.01 5.24
CA PRO A 254 15.69 10.93 5.05
C PRO A 254 16.13 9.91 4.01
N ASP A 255 15.29 8.89 3.75
CA ASP A 255 15.54 7.83 2.78
C ASP A 255 14.92 8.10 1.40
N CYS A 256 14.45 9.33 1.15
CA CYS A 256 13.89 9.72 -0.14
C CYS A 256 14.93 9.67 -1.25
N VAL A 257 15.00 8.54 -1.95
CA VAL A 257 15.90 8.29 -3.08
C VAL A 257 15.76 9.36 -4.16
N ARG A 258 14.52 9.74 -4.51
CA ARG A 258 14.25 10.75 -5.54
C ARG A 258 14.89 12.10 -5.23
N ALA A 259 14.78 12.56 -3.97
CA ALA A 259 15.41 13.81 -3.54
C ALA A 259 16.93 13.76 -3.69
N THR A 260 17.57 12.64 -3.30
CA THR A 260 19.02 12.44 -3.45
C THR A 260 19.44 12.42 -4.93
N MET A 261 18.65 11.76 -5.81
CA MET A 261 18.90 11.74 -7.25
C MET A 261 18.80 13.12 -7.89
N LEU A 262 17.79 13.91 -7.53
CA LEU A 262 17.65 15.29 -8.02
C LEU A 262 18.81 16.17 -7.56
N GLN A 263 19.26 16.03 -6.32
CA GLN A 263 20.44 16.73 -5.82
C GLN A 263 21.71 16.34 -6.59
N ALA A 264 21.90 15.05 -6.88
CA ALA A 264 23.04 14.56 -7.63
C ALA A 264 23.05 15.16 -9.06
N ARG A 265 21.91 15.17 -9.78
CA ARG A 265 21.80 15.81 -11.10
C ARG A 265 22.14 17.30 -11.05
N ILE A 266 21.66 18.00 -10.03
CA ILE A 266 21.94 19.44 -9.88
C ILE A 266 23.44 19.67 -9.59
N ALA A 267 24.04 18.84 -8.72
CA ALA A 267 25.47 18.93 -8.45
C ALA A 267 26.29 18.67 -9.73
N MET A 268 25.92 17.69 -10.54
CA MET A 268 26.55 17.40 -11.84
C MET A 268 26.42 18.56 -12.80
N SER A 269 25.24 19.16 -12.95
CA SER A 269 25.04 20.31 -13.84
C SER A 269 25.84 21.54 -13.44
N ARG A 270 26.24 21.66 -12.16
CA ARG A 270 27.06 22.72 -11.59
C ARG A 270 28.56 22.39 -11.63
N GLY A 271 28.93 21.17 -12.01
CA GLY A 271 30.32 20.71 -11.96
C GLY A 271 30.85 20.48 -10.52
N ASP A 272 29.97 20.34 -9.53
CA ASP A 272 30.34 20.08 -8.14
C ASP A 272 30.61 18.60 -7.92
N SER A 273 31.77 18.15 -8.38
CA SER A 273 32.19 16.75 -8.34
C SER A 273 32.24 16.17 -6.93
N ARG A 274 32.57 16.98 -5.91
CA ARG A 274 32.60 16.49 -4.52
C ARG A 274 31.22 16.14 -3.99
N SER A 275 30.22 17.00 -4.22
CA SER A 275 28.84 16.72 -3.87
C SER A 275 28.30 15.53 -4.63
N VAL A 276 28.66 15.37 -5.91
CA VAL A 276 28.27 14.20 -6.73
C VAL A 276 28.69 12.91 -6.07
N VAL A 277 29.97 12.77 -5.66
CA VAL A 277 30.48 11.57 -5.00
C VAL A 277 29.71 11.26 -3.72
N VAL A 278 29.55 12.24 -2.84
CA VAL A 278 28.84 12.07 -1.56
C VAL A 278 27.39 11.61 -1.79
N LEU A 279 26.69 12.20 -2.77
CA LEU A 279 25.31 11.85 -3.07
C LEU A 279 25.17 10.45 -3.68
N HIS A 280 26.12 10.00 -4.50
CA HIS A 280 26.12 8.64 -5.02
C HIS A 280 26.38 7.59 -3.95
N HIS A 281 27.28 7.88 -3.00
CA HIS A 281 27.42 7.02 -1.82
C HIS A 281 26.13 6.93 -1.01
N ARG A 282 25.44 8.06 -0.81
CA ARG A 282 24.14 8.05 -0.13
C ARG A 282 23.13 7.20 -0.88
N LEU A 283 23.04 7.30 -2.21
CA LEU A 283 22.16 6.45 -3.04
C LEU A 283 22.48 4.96 -2.86
N ALA A 284 23.76 4.59 -2.83
CA ALA A 284 24.18 3.21 -2.59
C ALA A 284 23.71 2.69 -1.22
N TRP A 285 23.84 3.50 -0.17
CA TRP A 285 23.36 3.17 1.18
C TRP A 285 21.85 3.07 1.28
N GLN A 286 21.10 3.85 0.50
CA GLN A 286 19.64 3.76 0.41
C GLN A 286 19.16 2.50 -0.33
N GLY A 287 20.08 1.61 -0.76
CA GLY A 287 19.76 0.37 -1.45
C GLY A 287 19.03 0.57 -2.79
N SER A 288 19.14 1.78 -3.35
CA SER A 288 18.48 2.12 -4.61
C SER A 288 19.23 1.51 -5.78
N GLN A 289 18.48 1.02 -6.76
CA GLN A 289 19.08 0.76 -8.06
C GLN A 289 19.39 2.09 -8.74
N PHE A 290 20.64 2.23 -9.13
CA PHE A 290 21.07 3.39 -9.90
C PHE A 290 20.41 3.35 -11.29
N PRO A 291 19.72 4.42 -11.72
CA PRO A 291 19.35 4.54 -13.12
C PRO A 291 20.61 4.57 -14.00
N PRO A 292 20.60 3.92 -15.17
CA PRO A 292 21.75 3.89 -16.05
C PRO A 292 22.32 5.27 -16.37
N GLU A 293 21.43 6.25 -16.53
CA GLU A 293 21.78 7.63 -16.83
C GLU A 293 22.65 8.27 -15.74
N LEU A 294 22.32 8.05 -14.47
CA LEU A 294 23.10 8.58 -13.34
C LEU A 294 24.49 7.94 -13.23
N LEU A 295 24.62 6.67 -13.56
CA LEU A 295 25.92 6.01 -13.55
C LEU A 295 26.82 6.49 -14.66
N SER A 296 26.29 6.69 -15.86
CA SER A 296 27.06 7.25 -16.99
C SER A 296 27.57 8.65 -16.66
N GLU A 297 26.69 9.50 -16.07
CA GLU A 297 27.05 10.84 -15.64
C GLU A 297 28.08 10.83 -14.49
N LEU A 298 28.00 9.85 -13.60
CA LEU A 298 28.99 9.65 -12.53
C LEU A 298 30.38 9.34 -13.11
N VAL A 299 30.47 8.35 -14.00
CA VAL A 299 31.74 7.97 -14.65
C VAL A 299 32.35 9.20 -15.35
N GLU A 300 31.56 9.96 -16.10
CA GLU A 300 32.04 11.15 -16.79
C GLU A 300 32.50 12.23 -15.79
N THR A 301 31.82 12.35 -14.65
CA THR A 301 32.23 13.29 -13.58
C THR A 301 33.59 12.91 -13.00
N TYR A 302 33.85 11.62 -12.75
CA TYR A 302 35.17 11.18 -12.29
C TYR A 302 36.25 11.42 -13.32
N ARG A 303 36.01 11.12 -14.59
CA ARG A 303 36.95 11.37 -15.70
C ARG A 303 37.32 12.85 -15.81
N ARG A 304 36.37 13.76 -15.64
CA ARG A 304 36.62 15.21 -15.72
C ARG A 304 37.25 15.78 -14.46
N SER A 305 36.88 15.29 -13.29
CA SER A 305 37.27 15.92 -12.02
C SER A 305 38.68 15.61 -11.57
N GLY A 306 39.23 14.46 -11.98
CA GLY A 306 40.52 13.99 -11.51
C GLY A 306 40.61 13.76 -9.98
N LEU A 307 39.44 13.68 -9.28
CA LEU A 307 39.38 13.56 -7.83
C LEU A 307 39.84 12.20 -7.33
N GLU A 308 39.44 11.14 -8.00
CA GLU A 308 39.81 9.74 -7.71
C GLU A 308 39.76 8.94 -9.01
N ASP A 309 40.34 7.72 -8.98
CA ASP A 309 40.18 6.79 -10.08
C ASP A 309 38.73 6.28 -10.13
N GLU A 310 38.05 6.50 -11.25
CA GLU A 310 36.66 6.06 -11.46
C GLU A 310 36.49 4.57 -11.22
N LEU A 311 37.49 3.76 -11.51
CA LEU A 311 37.46 2.32 -11.33
C LEU A 311 37.40 1.93 -9.85
N ASP A 312 38.25 2.55 -9.02
CA ASP A 312 38.29 2.27 -7.59
C ASP A 312 36.99 2.68 -6.91
N GLU A 313 36.43 3.80 -7.34
CA GLU A 313 35.16 4.28 -6.81
C GLU A 313 33.97 3.40 -7.20
N LEU A 314 33.87 3.00 -8.46
CA LEU A 314 32.85 2.07 -8.90
C LEU A 314 32.99 0.71 -8.20
N LYS A 315 34.21 0.22 -7.97
CA LYS A 315 34.48 -0.98 -7.17
C LYS A 315 34.00 -0.82 -5.70
N ARG A 316 34.14 0.37 -5.09
CA ARG A 316 33.60 0.68 -3.75
C ARG A 316 32.08 0.65 -3.74
N LEU A 317 31.44 1.38 -4.68
CA LEU A 317 29.98 1.43 -4.82
C LEU A 317 29.40 0.03 -5.05
N TYR A 318 30.02 -0.76 -5.94
CA TYR A 318 29.59 -2.12 -6.22
C TYR A 318 29.65 -3.05 -4.99
N ARG A 319 30.65 -2.88 -4.11
CA ARG A 319 30.73 -3.65 -2.86
C ARG A 319 29.60 -3.32 -1.88
N VAL A 320 29.12 -2.08 -1.87
CA VAL A 320 28.01 -1.65 -1.02
C VAL A 320 26.67 -2.04 -1.59
N CYS A 321 26.48 -1.85 -2.91
CA CYS A 321 25.22 -2.08 -3.60
C CYS A 321 25.46 -2.84 -4.92
N PRO A 322 25.68 -4.16 -4.86
CA PRO A 322 25.88 -4.98 -6.04
C PRO A 322 24.55 -5.08 -6.82
N ASN A 323 24.45 -4.37 -7.94
CA ASN A 323 23.29 -4.43 -8.83
C ASN A 323 23.72 -4.57 -10.29
N PRO A 324 22.84 -5.10 -11.18
CA PRO A 324 23.17 -5.35 -12.58
C PRO A 324 23.65 -4.11 -13.33
N THR A 325 23.01 -2.96 -13.15
CA THR A 325 23.36 -1.72 -13.86
C THR A 325 24.77 -1.26 -13.50
N LEU A 326 25.10 -1.27 -12.19
CA LEU A 326 26.43 -0.91 -11.73
C LEU A 326 27.48 -1.93 -12.17
N ALA A 327 27.12 -3.23 -12.20
CA ALA A 327 28.00 -4.27 -12.70
C ALA A 327 28.36 -4.05 -14.18
N MET A 328 27.39 -3.68 -15.02
CA MET A 328 27.65 -3.39 -16.45
C MET A 328 28.57 -2.17 -16.60
N THR A 329 28.26 -1.07 -15.91
CA THR A 329 29.10 0.15 -15.94
C THR A 329 30.53 -0.14 -15.46
N LEU A 330 30.68 -0.91 -14.37
CA LEU A 330 31.99 -1.32 -13.86
C LEU A 330 32.72 -2.25 -14.86
N THR A 331 32.01 -3.14 -15.53
CA THR A 331 32.59 -4.01 -16.56
C THR A 331 33.18 -3.17 -17.69
N ASP A 332 32.48 -2.16 -18.18
CA ASP A 332 32.97 -1.29 -19.27
C ASP A 332 34.21 -0.50 -18.83
N VAL A 333 34.27 -0.01 -17.60
CA VAL A 333 35.43 0.69 -17.07
C VAL A 333 36.64 -0.28 -16.84
N ILE A 334 36.39 -1.51 -16.37
CA ILE A 334 37.43 -2.54 -16.26
C ILE A 334 37.96 -2.89 -17.64
N LEU A 335 37.10 -3.04 -18.62
CA LEU A 335 37.48 -3.36 -20.03
C LEU A 335 38.44 -2.29 -20.57
N ASP A 336 38.13 -1.01 -20.33
CA ASP A 336 38.96 0.10 -20.79
C ASP A 336 40.32 0.19 -20.09
N LYS A 337 40.38 -0.07 -18.77
CA LYS A 337 41.56 0.17 -17.96
C LYS A 337 42.41 -1.05 -17.67
N GLU A 338 41.78 -2.20 -17.42
CA GLU A 338 42.44 -3.45 -17.02
C GLU A 338 42.43 -4.49 -18.10
N GLY A 339 41.61 -4.27 -19.18
CA GLY A 339 41.52 -5.17 -20.33
C GLY A 339 40.44 -6.22 -20.23
N GLU A 340 40.30 -6.98 -21.29
CA GLU A 340 39.19 -7.91 -21.53
C GLU A 340 39.20 -9.11 -20.56
N GLU A 341 40.37 -9.64 -20.21
CA GLU A 341 40.49 -10.80 -19.30
C GLU A 341 39.97 -10.44 -17.89
N ALA A 342 40.29 -9.25 -17.40
CA ALA A 342 39.84 -8.74 -16.11
C ALA A 342 38.32 -8.51 -16.11
N ALA A 343 37.78 -7.98 -17.21
CA ALA A 343 36.34 -7.78 -17.38
C ALA A 343 35.57 -9.10 -17.38
N ILE A 344 36.04 -10.09 -18.11
CA ILE A 344 35.46 -11.44 -18.12
C ILE A 344 35.52 -12.08 -16.73
N ALA A 345 36.65 -12.01 -16.04
CA ALA A 345 36.77 -12.53 -14.67
C ALA A 345 35.83 -11.84 -13.67
N PHE A 346 35.62 -10.55 -13.82
CA PHE A 346 34.63 -9.81 -13.03
C PHE A 346 33.20 -10.27 -13.32
N LEU A 347 32.82 -10.38 -14.60
CA LEU A 347 31.47 -10.81 -14.99
C LEU A 347 31.15 -12.24 -14.52
N ILE A 348 32.10 -13.19 -14.62
CA ILE A 348 31.90 -14.53 -14.11
C ILE A 348 31.62 -14.52 -12.63
N ARG A 349 32.37 -13.74 -11.82
CA ARG A 349 32.11 -13.60 -10.37
C ARG A 349 30.74 -12.96 -10.08
N HIS A 350 30.36 -11.93 -10.84
CA HIS A 350 29.08 -11.27 -10.71
C HIS A 350 27.92 -12.24 -10.94
N ILE A 351 27.94 -12.95 -12.09
CA ILE A 351 26.85 -13.87 -12.50
C ILE A 351 26.75 -15.07 -11.56
N THR A 352 27.89 -15.57 -11.05
CA THR A 352 27.92 -16.68 -10.09
C THR A 352 27.29 -16.26 -8.75
N GLY A 353 27.46 -14.99 -8.34
CA GLY A 353 26.88 -14.45 -7.12
C GLY A 353 25.42 -14.00 -7.27
N GLN A 354 25.02 -13.56 -8.46
CA GLN A 354 23.69 -13.05 -8.77
C GLN A 354 23.30 -13.48 -10.18
N ALA A 355 22.20 -14.22 -10.32
CA ALA A 355 21.68 -14.62 -11.63
C ALA A 355 21.19 -13.39 -12.41
N ASP A 356 22.01 -12.86 -13.29
CA ASP A 356 21.74 -11.66 -14.08
C ASP A 356 21.82 -11.93 -15.58
N LEU A 357 20.73 -11.65 -16.30
CA LEU A 357 20.68 -11.83 -17.76
C LEU A 357 21.51 -10.80 -18.51
N ALA A 358 21.65 -9.57 -18.00
CA ALA A 358 22.46 -8.54 -18.64
C ALA A 358 23.95 -8.90 -18.53
N GLY A 359 24.38 -9.36 -17.34
CA GLY A 359 25.72 -9.88 -17.14
C GLY A 359 26.03 -11.09 -18.01
N LEU A 360 25.09 -12.04 -18.15
CA LEU A 360 25.24 -13.19 -19.01
C LEU A 360 25.33 -12.77 -20.50
N GLU A 361 24.49 -11.89 -20.97
CA GLU A 361 24.53 -11.34 -22.32
C GLU A 361 25.91 -10.71 -22.60
N ARG A 362 26.41 -9.86 -21.70
CA ARG A 362 27.69 -9.20 -21.82
C ARG A 362 28.87 -10.19 -21.79
N LEU A 363 28.78 -11.23 -20.94
CA LEU A 363 29.79 -12.28 -20.92
C LEU A 363 29.84 -13.05 -22.25
N LEU A 364 28.67 -13.39 -22.82
CA LEU A 364 28.60 -14.05 -24.13
C LEU A 364 29.15 -13.17 -25.25
N GLU A 365 28.89 -11.86 -25.22
CA GLU A 365 29.46 -10.90 -26.19
C GLU A 365 30.99 -10.89 -26.15
N LEU A 366 31.59 -10.83 -24.98
CA LEU A 366 33.05 -10.74 -24.81
C LEU A 366 33.75 -12.08 -24.98
N TYR A 367 33.17 -13.17 -24.48
CA TYR A 367 33.83 -14.48 -24.45
C TYR A 367 33.51 -15.35 -25.66
N GLY A 368 32.32 -15.19 -26.26
CA GLY A 368 31.87 -16.00 -27.38
C GLY A 368 32.83 -16.01 -28.58
N PRO A 369 33.35 -14.85 -29.04
CA PRO A 369 34.30 -14.80 -30.14
C PRO A 369 35.62 -15.59 -29.92
N LYS A 370 36.02 -15.76 -28.65
CA LYS A 370 37.27 -16.48 -28.28
C LYS A 370 37.12 -18.01 -28.27
N LEU A 371 35.90 -18.50 -28.08
CA LEU A 371 35.63 -19.95 -28.06
C LEU A 371 35.20 -20.51 -29.41
N ALA A 372 34.91 -19.65 -30.37
CA ALA A 372 34.38 -20.05 -31.66
C ALA A 372 35.52 -20.33 -32.66
N ASP A 373 36.11 -21.52 -32.56
CA ASP A 373 37.14 -21.98 -33.53
C ASP A 373 36.57 -22.40 -34.89
N ASP A 374 35.26 -22.67 -34.94
CA ASP A 374 34.53 -23.07 -36.14
C ASP A 374 33.18 -22.35 -36.31
N ALA A 375 32.66 -22.35 -37.53
CA ALA A 375 31.42 -21.68 -37.89
C ALA A 375 30.18 -22.24 -37.14
N GLN A 376 30.18 -23.51 -36.75
CA GLN A 376 29.07 -24.13 -36.04
C GLN A 376 29.02 -23.67 -34.58
N THR A 377 30.17 -23.60 -33.90
CA THR A 377 30.30 -23.08 -32.53
C THR A 377 29.92 -21.59 -32.49
N GLN A 378 30.38 -20.82 -33.49
CA GLN A 378 30.00 -19.40 -33.60
C GLN A 378 28.50 -19.23 -33.78
N ALA A 379 27.84 -20.00 -34.62
CA ALA A 379 26.38 -19.95 -34.79
C ALA A 379 25.65 -20.32 -33.52
N ALA A 380 26.11 -21.28 -32.72
CA ALA A 380 25.53 -21.67 -31.46
C ALA A 380 25.62 -20.53 -30.42
N PHE A 381 26.75 -19.82 -30.32
CA PHE A 381 26.90 -18.66 -29.46
C PHE A 381 26.00 -17.52 -29.87
N GLN A 382 25.89 -17.22 -31.17
CA GLN A 382 24.97 -16.18 -31.65
C GLN A 382 23.50 -16.52 -31.35
N ALA A 383 23.12 -17.81 -31.50
CA ALA A 383 21.78 -18.26 -31.11
C ALA A 383 21.53 -18.11 -29.61
N ALA A 384 22.50 -18.47 -28.75
CA ALA A 384 22.40 -18.30 -27.31
C ALA A 384 22.26 -16.80 -26.92
N LEU A 385 23.07 -15.93 -27.51
CA LEU A 385 23.03 -14.48 -27.30
C LEU A 385 21.66 -13.91 -27.71
N ALA A 386 21.14 -14.32 -28.88
CA ALA A 386 19.81 -13.90 -29.33
C ALA A 386 18.69 -14.32 -28.36
N VAL A 387 18.77 -15.56 -27.84
CA VAL A 387 17.79 -16.05 -26.84
C VAL A 387 17.88 -15.27 -25.54
N VAL A 388 19.07 -15.03 -25.00
CA VAL A 388 19.27 -14.24 -23.77
C VAL A 388 18.75 -12.81 -23.95
N GLY A 389 19.07 -12.17 -25.07
CA GLY A 389 18.55 -10.83 -25.40
C GLY A 389 17.01 -10.80 -25.49
N GLN A 390 16.38 -11.82 -26.09
CA GLN A 390 14.93 -11.95 -26.12
C GLN A 390 14.31 -12.15 -24.73
N LEU A 391 14.91 -12.97 -23.88
CA LEU A 391 14.46 -13.19 -22.52
C LEU A 391 14.56 -11.90 -21.70
N ARG A 392 15.67 -11.15 -21.82
CA ARG A 392 15.87 -9.86 -21.17
C ARG A 392 14.84 -8.82 -21.65
N SER A 393 14.62 -8.72 -22.95
CA SER A 393 13.69 -7.75 -23.52
C SER A 393 12.23 -7.97 -23.14
N ARG A 394 11.85 -9.19 -22.76
CA ARG A 394 10.49 -9.55 -22.32
C ARG A 394 10.27 -9.35 -20.82
N ARG A 395 11.33 -9.29 -20.03
CA ARG A 395 11.20 -9.08 -18.57
C ARG A 395 10.93 -7.62 -18.25
N PRO A 396 9.99 -7.33 -17.37
CA PRO A 396 9.86 -6.00 -16.77
C PRO A 396 11.00 -5.79 -15.76
N ASP A 397 11.47 -4.53 -15.65
CA ASP A 397 12.56 -4.18 -14.74
C ASP A 397 12.07 -3.77 -13.34
N HIS A 398 10.81 -3.39 -13.23
CA HIS A 398 10.24 -2.82 -12.00
C HIS A 398 8.85 -3.41 -11.71
N GLN A 399 8.52 -3.54 -10.42
CA GLN A 399 7.20 -3.99 -9.94
C GLN A 399 6.73 -3.15 -8.77
N CYS A 400 5.43 -2.86 -8.72
CA CYS A 400 4.80 -2.22 -7.58
C CYS A 400 4.58 -3.23 -6.43
N GLU A 401 5.07 -2.91 -5.23
CA GLU A 401 4.93 -3.76 -4.05
C GLU A 401 3.48 -3.88 -3.55
N TYR A 402 2.62 -2.88 -3.87
CA TYR A 402 1.22 -2.86 -3.43
C TYR A 402 0.26 -3.60 -4.35
N CYS A 403 0.33 -3.36 -5.66
CA CYS A 403 -0.66 -3.89 -6.60
C CYS A 403 -0.09 -4.87 -7.63
N GLY A 404 1.23 -5.09 -7.64
CA GLY A 404 1.88 -5.98 -8.59
C GLY A 404 2.04 -5.40 -10.00
N PHE A 405 1.67 -4.12 -10.24
CA PHE A 405 1.87 -3.48 -11.55
C PHE A 405 3.33 -3.56 -11.96
N VAL A 406 3.60 -4.00 -13.18
CA VAL A 406 4.96 -4.13 -13.74
C VAL A 406 5.25 -3.04 -14.76
N ALA A 407 6.50 -2.54 -14.76
CA ALA A 407 6.94 -1.48 -15.65
C ALA A 407 8.39 -1.70 -16.12
N ARG A 408 8.75 -1.14 -17.27
CA ARG A 408 10.13 -1.10 -17.78
C ARG A 408 10.90 0.13 -17.30
N ARG A 409 10.19 1.16 -16.87
CA ARG A 409 10.78 2.40 -16.36
C ARG A 409 10.35 2.63 -14.94
N LEU A 410 11.19 3.27 -14.15
CA LEU A 410 10.87 3.69 -12.81
C LEU A 410 9.78 4.77 -12.84
N HIS A 411 8.72 4.57 -12.07
CA HIS A 411 7.70 5.58 -11.81
C HIS A 411 7.68 5.87 -10.32
N TRP A 412 7.75 7.12 -9.95
CA TRP A 412 7.69 7.53 -8.55
C TRP A 412 6.31 7.34 -7.93
N GLN A 413 5.26 7.51 -8.73
CA GLN A 413 3.90 7.13 -8.38
C GLN A 413 3.45 5.97 -9.26
N CYS A 414 2.88 4.93 -8.66
CA CYS A 414 2.35 3.80 -9.41
C CYS A 414 1.17 4.23 -10.30
N PRO A 415 1.19 3.99 -11.62
CA PRO A 415 0.09 4.37 -12.52
C PRO A 415 -1.23 3.65 -12.19
N SER A 416 -1.15 2.45 -11.62
CA SER A 416 -2.32 1.62 -11.30
C SER A 416 -2.92 1.98 -9.93
N CYS A 417 -2.17 1.84 -8.84
CA CYS A 417 -2.69 2.03 -7.47
C CYS A 417 -2.39 3.39 -6.86
N LYS A 418 -1.68 4.27 -7.57
CA LYS A 418 -1.33 5.64 -7.16
C LYS A 418 -0.47 5.78 -5.89
N HIS A 419 0.05 4.68 -5.35
CA HIS A 419 1.00 4.75 -4.24
C HIS A 419 2.35 5.31 -4.69
N TRP A 420 2.93 6.18 -3.86
CA TRP A 420 4.23 6.78 -4.07
C TRP A 420 5.37 5.88 -3.58
N GLY A 421 6.49 5.89 -4.29
CA GLY A 421 7.70 5.14 -3.92
C GLY A 421 7.53 3.62 -3.87
N SER A 422 6.42 3.10 -4.38
CA SER A 422 6.04 1.69 -4.31
C SER A 422 6.57 0.83 -5.47
N ILE A 423 7.06 1.45 -6.52
CA ILE A 423 7.65 0.73 -7.65
C ILE A 423 9.11 0.51 -7.34
N LYS A 424 9.47 -0.77 -7.18
CA LYS A 424 10.81 -1.22 -6.89
C LYS A 424 11.35 -2.04 -8.05
N PRO A 425 12.66 -2.06 -8.23
CA PRO A 425 13.28 -2.95 -9.18
C PRO A 425 13.00 -4.41 -8.83
N ILE A 426 12.74 -5.20 -9.84
CA ILE A 426 12.60 -6.65 -9.67
C ILE A 426 13.99 -7.22 -9.43
N GLN A 427 14.23 -7.69 -8.21
CA GLN A 427 15.47 -8.42 -7.93
C GLN A 427 15.48 -9.70 -8.74
N PRO A 428 16.61 -10.06 -9.37
CA PRO A 428 16.75 -11.37 -10.00
C PRO A 428 16.64 -12.42 -8.91
N GLU A 429 15.47 -13.04 -8.79
CA GLU A 429 15.28 -14.20 -7.93
C GLU A 429 16.10 -15.36 -8.51
N LEU A 430 16.74 -16.13 -7.63
CA LEU A 430 17.43 -17.36 -7.99
C LEU A 430 16.50 -18.20 -8.86
N ILE A 431 17.05 -18.76 -9.95
CA ILE A 431 16.31 -19.60 -10.90
C ILE A 431 15.63 -20.72 -10.12
N GLY A 432 14.32 -20.64 -9.88
CA GLY A 432 13.54 -21.65 -9.16
C GLY A 432 12.44 -21.12 -8.25
N GLU A 433 12.44 -19.85 -7.86
CA GLU A 433 11.34 -19.28 -7.09
C GLU A 433 10.38 -18.53 -8.01
N SER A 434 9.14 -19.01 -8.08
CA SER A 434 8.04 -18.24 -8.72
C SER A 434 7.87 -16.91 -8.01
N PRO A 435 7.62 -15.80 -8.72
CA PRO A 435 7.39 -14.50 -8.11
C PRO A 435 6.27 -14.62 -7.07
N ARG A 436 6.59 -14.31 -5.80
CA ARG A 436 5.63 -14.35 -4.71
C ARG A 436 4.48 -13.40 -5.04
N SER A 437 3.27 -13.94 -5.03
CA SER A 437 2.06 -13.17 -5.22
C SER A 437 1.98 -12.02 -4.19
N PRO A 438 1.45 -10.83 -4.55
CA PRO A 438 1.21 -9.74 -3.58
C PRO A 438 0.38 -10.15 -2.38
N ALA A 439 -0.41 -11.24 -2.50
CA ALA A 439 -1.20 -11.80 -1.41
C ALA A 439 -0.34 -12.46 -0.32
N ASP A 440 0.82 -13.04 -0.69
CA ASP A 440 1.69 -13.77 0.25
C ASP A 440 2.54 -12.82 1.12
N ARG A 441 2.69 -11.55 0.74
CA ARG A 441 3.45 -10.53 1.50
C ARG A 441 2.66 -9.84 2.61
N ARG A 442 1.32 -10.06 2.71
CA ARG A 442 0.47 -9.44 3.73
C ARG A 442 0.37 -10.24 5.04
N VAL A 443 1.06 -11.37 5.13
CA VAL A 443 0.98 -12.32 6.27
C VAL A 443 2.33 -12.46 7.01
N ALA A 444 3.34 -11.69 6.62
CA ALA A 444 4.66 -11.70 7.29
C ALA A 444 4.88 -10.45 8.14
#